data_88ea7ce9bfe924944e7f437e4cbb883b
#
_entry.id   88ea7ce9bfe924944e7f437e4cbb883b
#
_cell.length_a   1.000
_cell.length_b   1.000
_cell.length_c   1.000
_cell.angle_alpha   90.00
_cell.angle_beta   90.00
_cell.angle_gamma   90.00
#
_symmetry.space_group_name_H-M   'P 1'
#
loop_
_entity.id
_entity.type
_entity.pdbx_description
1 polymer ?
#
loop_
_entity_poly.entity_id
_entity_poly.type
_entity_poly.pdbx_seq_one_letter_code
_entity_poly.pdbx_strand_id
1 'polypeptide(L)'
;MGTTTIEAQNYCIYFNEEGTRFINDLIAERRPSKLFLLVDSHTNEHCLPVFLPDLATDIPLEIIEIEAGEPNKNIDTCTQVWYALSELGADRKSLLINIGGGVVTDLGGFVASTFMRGIDFINVPTSLLAMVDASVGGKTGGDLGALKNLIGVINNPLGVMVDTRFLATLPAEELRSGMAEMFKHGLISSPEYWQQMCQLNELPAEYLGVLIRESVVIKNEVVRQDPTEKGLRKTLNYGHTLGHAIESYCLQNPERERLLHGEAVAIGMVLATYLSVRELGFPQAECDHIKAVLAEYFPKQSFSNEEITDICQLMRFDKKNVGGNVYFVLLEAIGKPKIDCIVPFEEIYKAFEYYLS
;
A
#
# COMPACT_ATOMS: atom_id res chain seq x y z
N MET A 1 29.18 -2.22 2.18
CA MET A 1 27.95 -2.64 1.48
C MET A 1 27.02 -3.17 2.57
N GLY A 2 25.97 -2.43 2.93
CA GLY A 2 24.97 -2.90 3.92
C GLY A 2 24.19 -4.08 3.35
N THR A 3 23.73 -4.98 4.21
CA THR A 3 22.86 -6.10 3.81
C THR A 3 21.65 -5.55 3.06
N THR A 4 21.40 -6.04 1.85
CA THR A 4 20.27 -5.65 1.00
C THR A 4 18.96 -6.31 1.44
N THR A 5 19.00 -7.13 2.50
CA THR A 5 17.86 -7.82 3.09
C THR A 5 17.35 -7.09 4.33
N ILE A 6 16.03 -6.99 4.48
CA ILE A 6 15.35 -6.46 5.67
C ILE A 6 14.64 -7.60 6.39
N GLU A 7 15.00 -7.84 7.65
CA GLU A 7 14.33 -8.82 8.50
C GLU A 7 12.98 -8.25 8.98
N ALA A 8 11.89 -8.92 8.64
CA ALA A 8 10.55 -8.69 9.15
C ALA A 8 10.22 -9.66 10.29
N GLN A 9 8.95 -9.76 10.70
CA GLN A 9 8.58 -10.53 11.90
C GLN A 9 8.87 -12.04 11.77
N ASN A 10 8.51 -12.66 10.64
CA ASN A 10 8.69 -14.09 10.38
C ASN A 10 9.08 -14.36 8.91
N TYR A 11 9.55 -13.35 8.21
CA TYR A 11 9.98 -13.42 6.82
C TYR A 11 11.03 -12.34 6.56
N CYS A 12 11.62 -12.35 5.37
CA CYS A 12 12.55 -11.30 4.95
C CYS A 12 12.05 -10.61 3.69
N ILE A 13 12.49 -9.36 3.51
CA ILE A 13 12.26 -8.57 2.30
C ILE A 13 13.60 -8.43 1.61
N TYR A 14 13.66 -8.91 0.37
CA TYR A 14 14.84 -8.98 -0.46
C TYR A 14 14.73 -8.00 -1.62
N PHE A 15 15.86 -7.43 -2.05
CA PHE A 15 15.87 -6.43 -3.12
C PHE A 15 16.64 -6.94 -4.34
N ASN A 16 16.04 -6.72 -5.53
CA ASN A 16 16.64 -6.98 -6.83
C ASN A 16 17.23 -8.41 -6.94
N GLU A 17 18.50 -8.57 -7.31
CA GLU A 17 19.15 -9.87 -7.50
C GLU A 17 19.12 -10.79 -6.27
N GLU A 18 19.13 -10.24 -5.06
CA GLU A 18 18.99 -11.07 -3.84
C GLU A 18 17.59 -11.65 -3.72
N GLY A 19 16.56 -10.94 -4.18
CA GLY A 19 15.20 -11.45 -4.27
C GLY A 19 15.09 -12.62 -5.24
N THR A 20 15.69 -12.50 -6.41
CA THR A 20 15.77 -13.60 -7.39
C THR A 20 16.49 -14.83 -6.80
N ARG A 21 17.62 -14.62 -6.16
CA ARG A 21 18.37 -15.69 -5.50
C ARG A 21 17.53 -16.38 -4.41
N PHE A 22 16.88 -15.58 -3.55
CA PHE A 22 16.01 -16.11 -2.50
C PHE A 22 14.91 -17.01 -3.05
N ILE A 23 14.21 -16.59 -4.12
CA ILE A 23 13.12 -17.40 -4.72
C ILE A 23 13.67 -18.73 -5.26
N ASN A 24 14.77 -18.68 -6.00
CA ASN A 24 15.38 -19.88 -6.59
C ASN A 24 15.90 -20.85 -5.51
N ASP A 25 16.57 -20.35 -4.48
CA ASP A 25 17.07 -21.16 -3.36
C ASP A 25 15.89 -21.78 -2.58
N LEU A 26 14.82 -21.02 -2.32
CA LEU A 26 13.62 -21.51 -1.65
C LEU A 26 12.95 -22.64 -2.43
N ILE A 27 12.80 -22.48 -3.75
CA ILE A 27 12.21 -23.51 -4.63
C ILE A 27 13.10 -24.76 -4.64
N ALA A 28 14.41 -24.60 -4.74
CA ALA A 28 15.35 -25.72 -4.74
C ALA A 28 15.36 -26.49 -3.40
N GLU A 29 15.24 -25.78 -2.28
CA GLU A 29 15.23 -26.37 -0.94
C GLU A 29 13.89 -27.04 -0.62
N ARG A 30 12.76 -26.34 -0.83
CA ARG A 30 11.43 -26.80 -0.43
C ARG A 30 10.82 -27.79 -1.40
N ARG A 31 11.23 -27.76 -2.67
CA ARG A 31 10.71 -28.62 -3.74
C ARG A 31 9.17 -28.67 -3.73
N PRO A 32 8.47 -27.53 -3.92
CA PRO A 32 7.01 -27.54 -3.96
C PRO A 32 6.52 -28.50 -5.05
N SER A 33 5.32 -29.05 -4.85
CA SER A 33 4.71 -29.98 -5.81
C SER A 33 4.41 -29.31 -7.15
N LYS A 34 4.04 -28.02 -7.12
CA LYS A 34 3.71 -27.19 -8.27
C LYS A 34 3.89 -25.72 -7.92
N LEU A 35 4.25 -24.92 -8.91
CA LEU A 35 4.31 -23.45 -8.80
C LEU A 35 3.08 -22.86 -9.48
N PHE A 36 2.52 -21.85 -8.84
CA PHE A 36 1.47 -21.01 -9.41
C PHE A 36 1.91 -19.56 -9.40
N LEU A 37 1.83 -18.88 -10.54
CA LEU A 37 2.09 -17.45 -10.66
C LEU A 37 0.73 -16.75 -10.78
N LEU A 38 0.39 -15.92 -9.81
CA LEU A 38 -0.79 -15.07 -9.88
C LEU A 38 -0.38 -13.70 -10.40
N VAL A 39 -0.99 -13.29 -11.50
CA VAL A 39 -0.77 -12.01 -12.17
C VAL A 39 -2.12 -11.35 -12.49
N ASP A 40 -2.10 -10.06 -12.78
CA ASP A 40 -3.20 -9.42 -13.48
C ASP A 40 -2.85 -9.19 -14.97
N SER A 41 -3.80 -8.74 -15.77
CA SER A 41 -3.60 -8.54 -17.21
C SER A 41 -2.44 -7.60 -17.55
N HIS A 42 -2.22 -6.55 -16.76
CA HIS A 42 -1.09 -5.64 -16.96
C HIS A 42 0.25 -6.28 -16.55
N THR A 43 0.28 -6.97 -15.43
CA THR A 43 1.53 -7.60 -14.94
C THR A 43 1.88 -8.86 -15.71
N ASN A 44 0.89 -9.54 -16.30
CA ASN A 44 1.13 -10.61 -17.27
C ASN A 44 1.88 -10.07 -18.50
N GLU A 45 1.47 -8.92 -19.03
CA GLU A 45 2.10 -8.31 -20.21
C GLU A 45 3.47 -7.70 -19.90
N HIS A 46 3.61 -6.97 -18.80
CA HIS A 46 4.78 -6.11 -18.56
C HIS A 46 5.78 -6.65 -17.53
N CYS A 47 5.34 -7.42 -16.55
CA CYS A 47 6.19 -7.86 -15.44
C CYS A 47 6.61 -9.33 -15.56
N LEU A 48 5.71 -10.19 -15.98
CA LEU A 48 5.98 -11.63 -16.11
C LEU A 48 7.14 -11.93 -17.08
N PRO A 49 7.26 -11.26 -18.26
CA PRO A 49 8.41 -11.44 -19.15
C PRO A 49 9.77 -11.02 -18.54
N VAL A 50 9.75 -10.15 -17.51
CA VAL A 50 10.97 -9.75 -16.79
C VAL A 50 11.29 -10.77 -15.69
N PHE A 51 10.29 -11.36 -15.05
CA PHE A 51 10.44 -12.30 -13.95
C PHE A 51 10.81 -13.71 -14.39
N LEU A 52 10.12 -14.26 -15.42
CA LEU A 52 10.27 -15.66 -15.84
C LEU A 52 11.70 -16.07 -16.24
N PRO A 53 12.47 -15.24 -16.97
CA PRO A 53 13.85 -15.60 -17.34
C PRO A 53 14.78 -15.82 -16.14
N ASP A 54 14.48 -15.18 -15.01
CA ASP A 54 15.29 -15.26 -13.79
C ASP A 54 14.87 -16.44 -12.90
N LEU A 55 13.77 -17.13 -13.21
CA LEU A 55 13.25 -18.25 -12.44
C LEU A 55 13.90 -19.57 -12.86
N ALA A 56 14.79 -20.10 -12.03
CA ALA A 56 15.50 -21.36 -12.29
C ALA A 56 14.75 -22.53 -11.61
N THR A 57 13.92 -23.25 -12.36
CA THR A 57 13.16 -24.38 -11.83
C THR A 57 12.84 -25.44 -12.88
N ASP A 58 12.75 -26.69 -12.44
CA ASP A 58 12.23 -27.86 -13.19
C ASP A 58 10.82 -28.26 -12.72
N ILE A 59 10.26 -27.52 -11.74
CA ILE A 59 8.96 -27.80 -11.16
C ILE A 59 7.85 -27.32 -12.11
N PRO A 60 6.77 -28.11 -12.30
CA PRO A 60 5.63 -27.69 -13.10
C PRO A 60 5.07 -26.34 -12.64
N LEU A 61 4.83 -25.43 -13.58
CA LEU A 61 4.40 -24.07 -13.36
C LEU A 61 3.12 -23.77 -14.13
N GLU A 62 2.16 -23.12 -13.46
CA GLU A 62 0.92 -22.61 -14.05
C GLU A 62 0.78 -21.12 -13.79
N ILE A 63 0.20 -20.40 -14.72
CA ILE A 63 -0.09 -18.98 -14.61
C ILE A 63 -1.59 -18.80 -14.44
N ILE A 64 -1.99 -18.05 -13.42
CA ILE A 64 -3.37 -17.65 -13.17
C ILE A 64 -3.44 -16.13 -13.35
N GLU A 65 -4.23 -15.70 -14.34
CA GLU A 65 -4.44 -14.30 -14.65
C GLU A 65 -5.81 -13.84 -14.13
N ILE A 66 -5.83 -12.67 -13.48
CA ILE A 66 -7.06 -11.96 -13.10
C ILE A 66 -7.16 -10.65 -13.87
N GLU A 67 -8.34 -10.07 -13.94
CA GLU A 67 -8.51 -8.72 -14.49
C GLU A 67 -7.80 -7.67 -13.61
N ALA A 68 -7.13 -6.70 -14.26
CA ALA A 68 -6.44 -5.63 -13.55
C ALA A 68 -7.41 -4.63 -12.92
N GLY A 69 -6.96 -4.00 -11.85
CA GLY A 69 -7.62 -2.85 -11.22
C GLY A 69 -8.39 -3.19 -9.94
N GLU A 70 -8.55 -2.16 -9.12
CA GLU A 70 -9.16 -2.24 -7.78
C GLU A 70 -10.59 -2.84 -7.74
N PRO A 71 -11.48 -2.65 -8.75
CA PRO A 71 -12.80 -3.29 -8.75
C PRO A 71 -12.74 -4.83 -8.70
N ASN A 72 -11.61 -5.41 -9.09
CA ASN A 72 -11.39 -6.86 -9.10
C ASN A 72 -10.81 -7.40 -7.78
N LYS A 73 -10.52 -6.52 -6.80
CA LYS A 73 -10.06 -6.90 -5.47
C LYS A 73 -11.23 -7.33 -4.57
N ASN A 74 -11.92 -8.38 -4.96
CA ASN A 74 -13.17 -8.81 -4.31
C ASN A 74 -13.21 -10.33 -4.11
N ILE A 75 -14.25 -10.81 -3.41
CA ILE A 75 -14.41 -12.23 -3.07
C ILE A 75 -14.74 -13.10 -4.28
N ASP A 76 -15.38 -12.54 -5.31
CA ASP A 76 -15.73 -13.29 -6.52
C ASP A 76 -14.46 -13.63 -7.31
N THR A 77 -13.51 -12.71 -7.40
CA THR A 77 -12.19 -12.95 -7.98
C THR A 77 -11.40 -13.97 -7.15
N CYS A 78 -11.44 -13.89 -5.81
CA CYS A 78 -10.85 -14.93 -4.96
C CYS A 78 -11.44 -16.31 -5.25
N THR A 79 -12.75 -16.40 -5.43
CA THR A 79 -13.46 -17.65 -5.75
C THR A 79 -12.99 -18.22 -7.08
N GLN A 80 -12.82 -17.39 -8.10
CA GLN A 80 -12.29 -17.82 -9.40
C GLN A 80 -10.86 -18.38 -9.27
N VAL A 81 -10.00 -17.71 -8.48
CA VAL A 81 -8.63 -18.20 -8.27
C VAL A 81 -8.60 -19.50 -7.48
N TRP A 82 -9.47 -19.70 -6.47
CA TRP A 82 -9.59 -21.00 -5.78
C TRP A 82 -10.02 -22.12 -6.71
N TYR A 83 -10.98 -21.88 -7.63
CA TYR A 83 -11.36 -22.87 -8.64
C TYR A 83 -10.20 -23.18 -9.58
N ALA A 84 -9.50 -22.15 -10.08
CA ALA A 84 -8.34 -22.35 -10.96
C ALA A 84 -7.24 -23.17 -10.26
N LEU A 85 -6.89 -22.86 -9.02
CA LEU A 85 -5.92 -23.64 -8.23
C LEU A 85 -6.37 -25.12 -8.11
N SER A 86 -7.65 -25.35 -7.83
CA SER A 86 -8.20 -26.70 -7.68
C SER A 86 -8.18 -27.48 -8.99
N GLU A 87 -8.64 -26.88 -10.09
CA GLU A 87 -8.70 -27.50 -11.41
C GLU A 87 -7.31 -27.79 -11.99
N LEU A 88 -6.35 -26.91 -11.72
CA LEU A 88 -4.95 -27.06 -12.11
C LEU A 88 -4.18 -28.00 -11.19
N GLY A 89 -4.81 -28.60 -10.18
CA GLY A 89 -4.24 -29.64 -9.35
C GLY A 89 -3.30 -29.14 -8.26
N ALA A 90 -3.59 -27.95 -7.69
CA ALA A 90 -2.87 -27.47 -6.51
C ALA A 90 -3.11 -28.38 -5.29
N ASP A 91 -2.07 -28.56 -4.49
CA ASP A 91 -2.09 -29.27 -3.22
C ASP A 91 -1.45 -28.44 -2.10
N ARG A 92 -1.38 -29.01 -0.88
CA ARG A 92 -0.83 -28.29 0.29
C ARG A 92 0.68 -28.00 0.23
N LYS A 93 1.40 -28.60 -0.73
CA LYS A 93 2.82 -28.35 -0.97
C LYS A 93 3.06 -27.42 -2.15
N SER A 94 2.01 -26.96 -2.81
CA SER A 94 2.09 -25.97 -3.88
C SER A 94 2.55 -24.62 -3.33
N LEU A 95 3.23 -23.84 -4.17
CA LEU A 95 3.70 -22.49 -3.85
C LEU A 95 3.01 -21.50 -4.79
N LEU A 96 2.36 -20.48 -4.21
CA LEU A 96 1.78 -19.36 -4.95
C LEU A 96 2.74 -18.16 -4.94
N ILE A 97 3.08 -17.64 -6.10
CA ILE A 97 3.91 -16.44 -6.26
C ILE A 97 3.01 -15.33 -6.84
N ASN A 98 2.75 -14.30 -6.04
CA ASN A 98 1.91 -13.17 -6.40
C ASN A 98 2.78 -12.09 -7.06
N ILE A 99 2.65 -11.88 -8.36
CA ILE A 99 3.45 -10.92 -9.14
C ILE A 99 2.52 -9.78 -9.56
N GLY A 100 2.50 -8.68 -8.81
CA GLY A 100 1.59 -7.59 -9.13
C GLY A 100 1.58 -6.44 -8.14
N GLY A 101 0.69 -5.50 -8.37
CA GLY A 101 0.41 -4.40 -7.46
C GLY A 101 -0.31 -4.85 -6.18
N GLY A 102 -0.82 -3.88 -5.41
CA GLY A 102 -1.53 -4.13 -4.16
C GLY A 102 -2.74 -5.06 -4.32
N VAL A 103 -3.46 -4.99 -5.44
CA VAL A 103 -4.59 -5.88 -5.73
C VAL A 103 -4.15 -7.34 -5.75
N VAL A 104 -3.13 -7.66 -6.54
CA VAL A 104 -2.62 -9.04 -6.70
C VAL A 104 -1.99 -9.56 -5.40
N THR A 105 -1.19 -8.75 -4.71
CA THR A 105 -0.51 -9.18 -3.48
C THR A 105 -1.47 -9.40 -2.32
N ASP A 106 -2.46 -8.52 -2.14
CA ASP A 106 -3.45 -8.65 -1.08
C ASP A 106 -4.43 -9.82 -1.34
N LEU A 107 -4.98 -9.88 -2.57
CA LEU A 107 -5.89 -10.94 -2.97
C LEU A 107 -5.19 -12.31 -2.98
N GLY A 108 -4.02 -12.40 -3.60
CA GLY A 108 -3.24 -13.63 -3.68
C GLY A 108 -2.80 -14.14 -2.30
N GLY A 109 -2.38 -13.24 -1.41
CA GLY A 109 -2.07 -13.58 -0.03
C GLY A 109 -3.29 -14.13 0.73
N PHE A 110 -4.48 -13.54 0.52
CA PHE A 110 -5.74 -14.04 1.10
C PHE A 110 -6.15 -15.39 0.51
N VAL A 111 -6.07 -15.54 -0.81
CA VAL A 111 -6.33 -16.81 -1.50
C VAL A 111 -5.42 -17.91 -0.95
N ALA A 112 -4.12 -17.67 -0.89
CA ALA A 112 -3.16 -18.65 -0.36
C ALA A 112 -3.44 -19.00 1.10
N SER A 113 -3.78 -18.01 1.92
CA SER A 113 -4.05 -18.19 3.35
C SER A 113 -5.30 -19.03 3.65
N THR A 114 -6.24 -19.09 2.70
CA THR A 114 -7.54 -19.75 2.88
C THR A 114 -7.70 -21.03 2.07
N PHE A 115 -7.01 -21.14 0.94
CA PHE A 115 -7.02 -22.36 0.11
C PHE A 115 -6.44 -23.53 0.90
N MET A 116 -7.18 -24.65 0.97
CA MET A 116 -6.82 -25.86 1.75
C MET A 116 -6.39 -25.60 3.21
N ARG A 117 -6.84 -24.49 3.82
CA ARG A 117 -6.46 -23.97 5.15
C ARG A 117 -5.04 -23.38 5.20
N GLY A 118 -4.53 -22.96 4.08
CA GLY A 118 -3.24 -22.32 3.90
C GLY A 118 -2.30 -23.13 3.04
N ILE A 119 -1.77 -22.47 2.01
CA ILE A 119 -0.60 -22.90 1.22
C ILE A 119 0.47 -21.81 1.32
N ASP A 120 1.70 -22.17 1.05
CA ASP A 120 2.83 -21.22 1.06
C ASP A 120 2.68 -20.19 -0.07
N PHE A 121 3.10 -18.95 0.20
CA PHE A 121 3.12 -17.91 -0.83
C PHE A 121 4.29 -16.94 -0.69
N ILE A 122 4.63 -16.26 -1.79
CA ILE A 122 5.63 -15.19 -1.91
C ILE A 122 4.97 -14.00 -2.57
N ASN A 123 5.31 -12.78 -2.16
CA ASN A 123 4.90 -11.56 -2.85
C ASN A 123 6.07 -10.96 -3.65
N VAL A 124 5.79 -10.64 -4.91
CA VAL A 124 6.65 -9.91 -5.83
C VAL A 124 5.91 -8.62 -6.24
N PRO A 125 5.96 -7.57 -5.40
CA PRO A 125 5.28 -6.30 -5.69
C PRO A 125 5.87 -5.64 -6.93
N THR A 126 5.01 -5.20 -7.85
CA THR A 126 5.41 -4.58 -9.11
C THR A 126 5.06 -3.10 -9.22
N SER A 127 4.16 -2.59 -8.38
CA SER A 127 3.90 -1.15 -8.26
C SER A 127 4.65 -0.56 -7.07
N LEU A 128 4.99 0.75 -7.13
CA LEU A 128 5.67 1.42 -6.04
C LEU A 128 4.86 1.33 -4.73
N LEU A 129 3.55 1.53 -4.80
CA LEU A 129 2.64 1.39 -3.65
C LEU A 129 2.74 0.00 -3.00
N ALA A 130 2.77 -1.06 -3.81
CA ALA A 130 2.91 -2.41 -3.29
C ALA A 130 4.30 -2.67 -2.70
N MET A 131 5.37 -2.09 -3.29
CA MET A 131 6.74 -2.24 -2.80
C MET A 131 6.92 -1.62 -1.42
N VAL A 132 6.41 -0.40 -1.21
CA VAL A 132 6.65 0.36 0.02
C VAL A 132 5.55 0.18 1.08
N ASP A 133 4.38 -0.29 0.68
CA ASP A 133 3.23 -0.42 1.58
C ASP A 133 2.55 -1.79 1.53
N ALA A 134 1.76 -2.12 0.51
CA ALA A 134 0.82 -3.23 0.55
C ALA A 134 1.48 -4.59 0.86
N SER A 135 2.65 -4.91 0.30
CA SER A 135 3.32 -6.20 0.50
C SER A 135 4.03 -6.36 1.84
N VAL A 136 4.07 -5.30 2.67
CA VAL A 136 4.78 -5.31 3.96
C VAL A 136 3.79 -5.33 5.12
N GLY A 137 3.91 -6.33 6.00
CA GLY A 137 3.14 -6.39 7.24
C GLY A 137 1.99 -7.40 7.26
N GLY A 138 1.93 -8.30 6.25
CA GLY A 138 1.10 -9.50 6.27
C GLY A 138 -0.42 -9.29 6.22
N LYS A 139 -0.90 -8.05 6.07
CA LYS A 139 -2.32 -7.81 5.81
C LYS A 139 -2.64 -8.30 4.41
N THR A 140 -3.59 -9.21 4.28
CA THR A 140 -4.09 -9.72 3.00
C THR A 140 -5.60 -9.69 3.01
N GLY A 141 -6.24 -9.51 1.86
CA GLY A 141 -7.69 -9.46 1.81
C GLY A 141 -8.22 -8.77 0.56
N GLY A 142 -9.50 -8.44 0.63
CA GLY A 142 -10.23 -7.78 -0.43
C GLY A 142 -11.40 -6.96 0.07
N ASP A 143 -12.10 -6.38 -0.86
CA ASP A 143 -13.23 -5.50 -0.63
C ASP A 143 -14.54 -6.30 -0.51
N LEU A 144 -15.50 -5.78 0.22
CA LEU A 144 -16.86 -6.29 0.27
C LEU A 144 -17.82 -5.20 -0.23
N GLY A 145 -18.24 -5.31 -1.47
CA GLY A 145 -18.99 -4.27 -2.15
C GLY A 145 -18.20 -2.96 -2.18
N ALA A 146 -18.76 -1.88 -1.64
CA ALA A 146 -18.11 -0.57 -1.56
C ALA A 146 -17.14 -0.42 -0.36
N LEU A 147 -17.07 -1.41 0.52
CA LEU A 147 -16.27 -1.34 1.75
C LEU A 147 -14.87 -1.90 1.49
N LYS A 148 -13.88 -1.03 1.47
CA LYS A 148 -12.49 -1.37 1.18
C LYS A 148 -11.84 -2.20 2.28
N ASN A 149 -11.08 -3.24 1.86
CA ASN A 149 -10.25 -4.08 2.72
C ASN A 149 -10.99 -4.62 3.97
N LEU A 150 -12.28 -4.93 3.83
CA LEU A 150 -13.11 -5.37 4.96
C LEU A 150 -12.91 -6.86 5.28
N ILE A 151 -12.65 -7.68 4.26
CA ILE A 151 -12.43 -9.12 4.41
C ILE A 151 -10.94 -9.39 4.26
N GLY A 152 -10.36 -10.07 5.25
CA GLY A 152 -8.94 -10.41 5.17
C GLY A 152 -8.42 -11.12 6.40
N VAL A 153 -7.16 -11.50 6.33
CA VAL A 153 -6.40 -12.11 7.41
C VAL A 153 -5.04 -11.42 7.56
N ILE A 154 -4.39 -11.63 8.69
CA ILE A 154 -2.98 -11.28 8.86
C ILE A 154 -2.20 -12.58 8.73
N ASN A 155 -1.53 -12.77 7.59
CA ASN A 155 -0.68 -13.92 7.33
C ASN A 155 0.55 -13.46 6.51
N ASN A 156 1.74 -13.82 6.98
CA ASN A 156 2.99 -13.40 6.36
C ASN A 156 3.36 -14.32 5.18
N PRO A 157 3.89 -13.77 4.08
CA PRO A 157 4.50 -14.57 3.02
C PRO A 157 5.77 -15.28 3.52
N LEU A 158 6.28 -16.24 2.76
CA LEU A 158 7.63 -16.79 3.00
C LEU A 158 8.72 -15.75 2.77
N GLY A 159 8.46 -14.78 1.91
CA GLY A 159 9.33 -13.65 1.64
C GLY A 159 8.68 -12.66 0.69
N VAL A 160 9.29 -11.49 0.59
CA VAL A 160 8.90 -10.44 -0.37
C VAL A 160 10.12 -10.12 -1.22
N MET A 161 9.97 -10.14 -2.55
CA MET A 161 10.99 -9.71 -3.50
C MET A 161 10.61 -8.36 -4.09
N VAL A 162 11.32 -7.31 -3.72
CA VAL A 162 11.19 -5.96 -4.29
C VAL A 162 12.20 -5.80 -5.41
N ASP A 163 11.73 -5.71 -6.65
CA ASP A 163 12.59 -5.50 -7.81
C ASP A 163 12.21 -4.19 -8.51
N THR A 164 13.11 -3.23 -8.45
CA THR A 164 12.89 -1.90 -9.02
C THR A 164 12.82 -1.88 -10.56
N ARG A 165 13.22 -2.95 -11.24
CA ARG A 165 13.06 -3.10 -12.69
C ARG A 165 11.60 -3.01 -13.13
N PHE A 166 10.66 -3.46 -12.31
CA PHE A 166 9.23 -3.38 -12.62
C PHE A 166 8.69 -1.95 -12.70
N LEU A 167 9.38 -0.98 -12.10
CA LEU A 167 8.97 0.42 -12.18
C LEU A 167 9.18 1.03 -13.58
N ALA A 168 9.99 0.40 -14.45
CA ALA A 168 10.25 0.90 -15.79
C ALA A 168 9.02 0.93 -16.69
N THR A 169 8.03 0.09 -16.44
CA THR A 169 6.76 0.01 -17.19
C THR A 169 5.56 0.51 -16.39
N LEU A 170 5.78 0.95 -15.16
CA LEU A 170 4.71 1.46 -14.30
C LEU A 170 4.23 2.83 -14.79
N PRO A 171 2.91 3.05 -15.00
CA PRO A 171 2.37 4.36 -15.34
C PRO A 171 2.76 5.44 -14.33
N ALA A 172 2.97 6.67 -14.82
CA ALA A 172 3.45 7.77 -13.99
C ALA A 172 2.50 8.11 -12.82
N GLU A 173 1.20 7.97 -13.02
CA GLU A 173 0.18 8.15 -11.99
C GLU A 173 0.26 7.09 -10.90
N GLU A 174 0.55 5.84 -11.25
CA GLU A 174 0.74 4.75 -10.28
C GLU A 174 2.05 4.93 -9.49
N LEU A 175 3.10 5.44 -10.17
CA LEU A 175 4.34 5.81 -9.49
C LEU A 175 4.08 6.92 -8.46
N ARG A 176 3.35 8.00 -8.85
CA ARG A 176 2.94 9.07 -7.93
C ARG A 176 2.12 8.53 -6.76
N SER A 177 1.19 7.62 -7.03
CA SER A 177 0.37 7.00 -5.98
C SER A 177 1.24 6.32 -4.92
N GLY A 178 2.25 5.57 -5.32
CA GLY A 178 3.22 4.97 -4.38
C GLY A 178 4.06 5.99 -3.63
N MET A 179 4.43 7.11 -4.28
CA MET A 179 5.20 8.19 -3.64
C MET A 179 4.46 8.81 -2.45
N ALA A 180 3.11 8.86 -2.46
CA ALA A 180 2.34 9.38 -1.33
C ALA A 180 2.65 8.62 -0.04
N GLU A 181 2.80 7.30 -0.11
CA GLU A 181 3.18 6.47 1.04
C GLU A 181 4.60 6.76 1.53
N MET A 182 5.52 7.02 0.60
CA MET A 182 6.90 7.40 0.95
C MET A 182 6.93 8.76 1.66
N PHE A 183 6.20 9.77 1.17
CA PHE A 183 6.01 11.04 1.87
C PHE A 183 5.40 10.85 3.26
N LYS A 184 4.37 10.02 3.37
CA LYS A 184 3.74 9.67 4.65
C LYS A 184 4.76 9.09 5.63
N HIS A 185 5.58 8.15 5.20
CA HIS A 185 6.61 7.53 6.04
C HIS A 185 7.60 8.57 6.60
N GLY A 186 8.00 9.56 5.80
CA GLY A 186 8.81 10.68 6.25
C GLY A 186 8.11 11.51 7.33
N LEU A 187 6.87 11.91 7.08
CA LEU A 187 6.10 12.74 7.99
C LEU A 187 5.82 12.10 9.35
N ILE A 188 5.59 10.78 9.37
CA ILE A 188 5.25 10.09 10.63
C ILE A 188 6.45 9.52 11.38
N SER A 189 7.64 9.41 10.76
CA SER A 189 8.73 8.63 11.37
C SER A 189 10.09 9.28 11.30
N SER A 190 10.49 9.92 10.18
CA SER A 190 11.86 10.40 9.98
C SER A 190 11.88 11.76 9.31
N PRO A 191 12.24 12.83 10.07
CA PRO A 191 12.48 14.15 9.51
C PRO A 191 13.57 14.15 8.42
N GLU A 192 14.59 13.31 8.56
CA GLU A 192 15.70 13.19 7.60
C GLU A 192 15.19 12.59 6.29
N TYR A 193 14.38 11.54 6.36
CA TYR A 193 13.76 10.94 5.17
C TYR A 193 12.75 11.90 4.52
N TRP A 194 11.97 12.65 5.30
CA TRP A 194 11.12 13.72 4.80
C TRP A 194 11.92 14.76 3.98
N GLN A 195 13.07 15.21 4.51
CA GLN A 195 13.93 16.17 3.78
C GLN A 195 14.46 15.59 2.46
N GLN A 196 14.83 14.31 2.41
CA GLN A 196 15.23 13.65 1.17
C GLN A 196 14.07 13.59 0.17
N MET A 197 12.86 13.27 0.63
CA MET A 197 11.68 13.25 -0.20
C MET A 197 11.31 14.64 -0.76
N CYS A 198 11.51 15.72 -0.01
CA CYS A 198 11.33 17.10 -0.50
C CYS A 198 12.27 17.44 -1.68
N GLN A 199 13.41 16.77 -1.79
CA GLN A 199 14.43 17.01 -2.83
C GLN A 199 14.40 15.95 -3.93
N LEU A 200 13.38 15.10 -3.99
CA LEU A 200 13.33 13.93 -4.87
C LEU A 200 13.57 14.29 -6.35
N ASN A 201 13.05 15.42 -6.83
CA ASN A 201 13.26 15.90 -8.20
C ASN A 201 14.72 16.30 -8.52
N GLU A 202 15.53 16.54 -7.49
CA GLU A 202 16.94 16.92 -7.60
C GLU A 202 17.87 15.72 -7.52
N LEU A 203 17.35 14.54 -7.09
CA LEU A 203 18.13 13.33 -6.90
C LEU A 203 18.28 12.54 -8.22
N PRO A 204 19.41 11.86 -8.42
CA PRO A 204 19.57 10.94 -9.54
C PRO A 204 18.53 9.81 -9.49
N ALA A 205 18.08 9.35 -10.68
CA ALA A 205 17.04 8.32 -10.77
C ALA A 205 17.41 7.01 -10.02
N GLU A 206 18.70 6.68 -9.98
CA GLU A 206 19.20 5.51 -9.25
C GLU A 206 18.97 5.61 -7.72
N TYR A 207 18.77 6.83 -7.21
CA TYR A 207 18.55 7.06 -5.80
C TYR A 207 17.15 6.64 -5.35
N LEU A 208 16.19 6.52 -6.27
CA LEU A 208 14.84 6.05 -5.95
C LEU A 208 14.85 4.67 -5.26
N GLY A 209 15.72 3.76 -5.69
CA GLY A 209 15.87 2.45 -5.05
C GLY A 209 16.32 2.53 -3.59
N VAL A 210 17.16 3.51 -3.25
CA VAL A 210 17.60 3.78 -1.87
C VAL A 210 16.42 4.28 -1.03
N LEU A 211 15.63 5.22 -1.55
CA LEU A 211 14.47 5.77 -0.88
C LEU A 211 13.36 4.73 -0.68
N ILE A 212 13.13 3.87 -1.68
CA ILE A 212 12.20 2.73 -1.56
C ILE A 212 12.62 1.83 -0.40
N ARG A 213 13.90 1.47 -0.33
CA ARG A 213 14.41 0.62 0.73
C ARG A 213 14.25 1.26 2.10
N GLU A 214 14.54 2.55 2.24
CA GLU A 214 14.39 3.31 3.48
C GLU A 214 12.92 3.39 3.90
N SER A 215 12.01 3.63 2.96
CA SER A 215 10.56 3.59 3.15
C SER A 215 10.10 2.24 3.71
N VAL A 216 10.60 1.14 3.13
CA VAL A 216 10.30 -0.23 3.60
C VAL A 216 10.85 -0.46 5.02
N VAL A 217 12.04 0.03 5.34
CA VAL A 217 12.61 -0.04 6.71
C VAL A 217 11.71 0.66 7.69
N ILE A 218 11.27 1.90 7.40
CA ILE A 218 10.38 2.68 8.27
C ILE A 218 9.07 1.90 8.53
N LYS A 219 8.40 1.43 7.47
CA LYS A 219 7.17 0.66 7.63
C LYS A 219 7.39 -0.63 8.42
N ASN A 220 8.42 -1.39 8.08
CA ASN A 220 8.72 -2.66 8.74
C ASN A 220 8.95 -2.47 10.24
N GLU A 221 9.65 -1.40 10.64
CA GLU A 221 9.88 -1.11 12.06
C GLU A 221 8.58 -0.86 12.82
N VAL A 222 7.66 -0.10 12.24
CA VAL A 222 6.33 0.14 12.81
C VAL A 222 5.53 -1.17 12.92
N VAL A 223 5.55 -2.01 11.87
CA VAL A 223 4.83 -3.29 11.83
C VAL A 223 5.40 -4.29 12.83
N ARG A 224 6.73 -4.37 12.98
CA ARG A 224 7.37 -5.28 13.94
C ARG A 224 6.98 -4.97 15.37
N GLN A 225 6.81 -3.69 15.71
CA GLN A 225 6.41 -3.27 17.06
C GLN A 225 4.91 -3.49 17.32
N ASP A 226 4.07 -3.41 16.29
CA ASP A 226 2.61 -3.59 16.44
C ASP A 226 2.00 -4.34 15.23
N PRO A 227 2.16 -5.66 15.16
CA PRO A 227 1.69 -6.47 14.01
C PRO A 227 0.18 -6.41 13.81
N THR A 228 -0.59 -6.19 14.88
CA THR A 228 -2.07 -6.28 14.88
C THR A 228 -2.78 -4.93 14.89
N GLU A 229 -2.03 -3.81 14.78
CA GLU A 229 -2.57 -2.44 14.68
C GLU A 229 -3.42 -2.02 15.89
N LYS A 230 -2.94 -2.31 17.08
CA LYS A 230 -3.60 -1.89 18.33
C LYS A 230 -3.08 -0.55 18.88
N GLY A 231 -1.93 -0.10 18.43
CA GLY A 231 -1.25 1.10 18.90
C GLY A 231 -0.42 1.76 17.81
N LEU A 232 0.92 1.58 17.84
CA LEU A 232 1.88 2.27 16.99
C LEU A 232 1.55 2.15 15.49
N ARG A 233 1.12 0.97 15.01
CA ARG A 233 0.80 0.75 13.60
C ARG A 233 -0.34 1.63 13.11
N LYS A 234 -1.21 2.14 14.01
CA LYS A 234 -2.23 3.12 13.64
C LYS A 234 -1.62 4.40 13.06
N THR A 235 -0.36 4.73 13.36
CA THR A 235 0.32 5.92 12.80
C THR A 235 0.40 5.89 11.28
N LEU A 236 0.45 4.69 10.67
CA LEU A 236 0.39 4.51 9.22
C LEU A 236 -0.93 5.00 8.61
N ASN A 237 -1.96 5.28 9.42
CA ASN A 237 -3.22 5.86 8.96
C ASN A 237 -3.20 7.39 8.86
N TYR A 238 -2.05 8.05 9.05
CA TYR A 238 -1.93 9.49 8.81
C TYR A 238 -2.34 9.84 7.38
N GLY A 239 -3.23 10.81 7.22
CA GLY A 239 -3.85 11.16 5.94
C GLY A 239 -4.98 10.21 5.47
N HIS A 240 -5.05 8.99 5.98
CA HIS A 240 -5.96 7.96 5.47
C HIS A 240 -7.42 8.15 5.86
N THR A 241 -7.72 8.74 7.02
CA THR A 241 -9.11 8.92 7.45
C THR A 241 -9.90 9.76 6.44
N LEU A 242 -9.34 10.90 6.03
CA LEU A 242 -9.93 11.76 4.99
C LEU A 242 -9.62 11.21 3.59
N GLY A 243 -8.42 10.69 3.34
CA GLY A 243 -8.02 10.12 2.07
C GLY A 243 -8.98 9.02 1.59
N HIS A 244 -9.29 8.04 2.43
CA HIS A 244 -10.23 6.96 2.10
C HIS A 244 -11.66 7.47 1.85
N ALA A 245 -12.11 8.47 2.61
CA ALA A 245 -13.42 9.06 2.37
C ALA A 245 -13.48 9.78 1.02
N ILE A 246 -12.43 10.53 0.65
CA ILE A 246 -12.29 11.19 -0.65
C ILE A 246 -12.21 10.16 -1.78
N GLU A 247 -11.38 9.13 -1.63
CA GLU A 247 -11.25 8.04 -2.61
C GLU A 247 -12.59 7.35 -2.84
N SER A 248 -13.29 6.99 -1.76
CA SER A 248 -14.60 6.34 -1.83
C SER A 248 -15.66 7.25 -2.47
N TYR A 249 -15.65 8.54 -2.16
CA TYR A 249 -16.54 9.51 -2.78
C TYR A 249 -16.33 9.58 -4.30
N CYS A 250 -15.07 9.73 -4.74
CA CYS A 250 -14.75 9.80 -6.17
C CYS A 250 -15.06 8.48 -6.90
N LEU A 251 -14.87 7.34 -6.25
CA LEU A 251 -15.19 6.03 -6.82
C LEU A 251 -16.71 5.82 -7.01
N GLN A 252 -17.52 6.34 -6.11
CA GLN A 252 -19.00 6.20 -6.15
C GLN A 252 -19.69 7.24 -7.03
N ASN A 253 -19.01 8.33 -7.38
CA ASN A 253 -19.56 9.41 -8.17
C ASN A 253 -19.10 9.32 -9.64
N PRO A 254 -19.98 8.91 -10.59
CA PRO A 254 -19.63 8.76 -12.01
C PRO A 254 -19.24 10.06 -12.70
N GLU A 255 -19.61 11.23 -12.13
CA GLU A 255 -19.25 12.54 -12.68
C GLU A 255 -17.84 13.00 -12.27
N ARG A 256 -17.22 12.28 -11.34
CA ARG A 256 -15.87 12.55 -10.85
C ARG A 256 -14.84 11.66 -11.52
N GLU A 257 -13.71 12.25 -11.85
CA GLU A 257 -12.53 11.47 -12.22
C GLU A 257 -12.09 10.62 -11.02
N ARG A 258 -11.77 9.36 -11.29
CA ARG A 258 -11.28 8.45 -10.27
C ARG A 258 -9.92 8.92 -9.75
N LEU A 259 -9.80 9.08 -8.45
CA LEU A 259 -8.51 9.31 -7.81
C LEU A 259 -7.84 7.98 -7.46
N LEU A 260 -6.55 7.90 -7.70
CA LEU A 260 -5.75 6.80 -7.17
C LEU A 260 -5.58 6.95 -5.66
N HIS A 261 -5.36 5.81 -4.99
CA HIS A 261 -5.22 5.76 -3.53
C HIS A 261 -4.24 6.81 -2.99
N GLY A 262 -3.02 6.87 -3.54
CA GLY A 262 -2.01 7.82 -3.07
C GLY A 262 -2.36 9.28 -3.32
N GLU A 263 -3.09 9.59 -4.39
CA GLU A 263 -3.58 10.95 -4.65
C GLU A 263 -4.57 11.39 -3.56
N ALA A 264 -5.51 10.51 -3.21
CA ALA A 264 -6.45 10.77 -2.13
C ALA A 264 -5.76 10.87 -0.75
N VAL A 265 -4.76 10.03 -0.49
CA VAL A 265 -3.95 10.07 0.73
C VAL A 265 -3.13 11.36 0.79
N ALA A 266 -2.57 11.85 -0.33
CA ALA A 266 -1.84 13.12 -0.37
C ALA A 266 -2.74 14.30 0.03
N ILE A 267 -3.97 14.36 -0.49
CA ILE A 267 -4.97 15.35 -0.05
C ILE A 267 -5.23 15.17 1.45
N GLY A 268 -5.47 13.95 1.90
CA GLY A 268 -5.71 13.64 3.30
C GLY A 268 -4.56 14.04 4.22
N MET A 269 -3.30 13.94 3.78
CA MET A 269 -2.13 14.42 4.53
C MET A 269 -2.12 15.94 4.68
N VAL A 270 -2.44 16.71 3.62
CA VAL A 270 -2.55 18.18 3.74
C VAL A 270 -3.64 18.55 4.74
N LEU A 271 -4.81 17.91 4.64
CA LEU A 271 -5.92 18.16 5.57
C LEU A 271 -5.56 17.80 7.02
N ALA A 272 -4.94 16.62 7.23
CA ALA A 272 -4.52 16.17 8.56
C ALA A 272 -3.41 17.06 9.15
N THR A 273 -2.51 17.60 8.32
CA THR A 273 -1.49 18.55 8.78
C THR A 273 -2.12 19.87 9.23
N TYR A 274 -3.11 20.40 8.50
CA TYR A 274 -3.84 21.58 8.95
C TYR A 274 -4.58 21.32 10.27
N LEU A 275 -5.23 20.17 10.41
CA LEU A 275 -5.86 19.77 11.67
C LEU A 275 -4.83 19.64 12.80
N SER A 276 -3.59 19.24 12.50
CA SER A 276 -2.51 19.21 13.47
C SER A 276 -2.13 20.61 13.99
N VAL A 277 -2.17 21.62 13.12
CA VAL A 277 -1.98 23.03 13.54
C VAL A 277 -3.08 23.44 14.53
N ARG A 278 -4.32 23.09 14.21
CA ARG A 278 -5.49 23.51 15.02
C ARG A 278 -5.59 22.79 16.36
N GLU A 279 -5.33 21.50 16.37
CA GLU A 279 -5.58 20.65 17.55
C GLU A 279 -4.34 20.41 18.41
N LEU A 280 -3.15 20.44 17.82
CA LEU A 280 -1.90 20.09 18.52
C LEU A 280 -0.86 21.22 18.55
N GLY A 281 -1.14 22.34 17.85
CA GLY A 281 -0.17 23.47 17.78
C GLY A 281 1.02 23.18 16.85
N PHE A 282 0.85 22.30 15.86
CA PHE A 282 1.85 22.07 14.81
C PHE A 282 2.19 23.41 14.12
N PRO A 283 3.45 23.70 13.78
CA PRO A 283 3.81 25.01 13.21
C PRO A 283 3.13 25.27 11.86
N GLN A 284 2.46 26.43 11.71
CA GLN A 284 1.80 26.81 10.45
C GLN A 284 2.77 26.83 9.27
N ALA A 285 3.97 27.36 9.45
CA ALA A 285 4.98 27.43 8.38
C ALA A 285 5.39 26.04 7.86
N GLU A 286 5.44 25.04 8.73
CA GLU A 286 5.69 23.65 8.34
C GLU A 286 4.49 23.03 7.61
N CYS A 287 3.27 23.38 8.03
CA CYS A 287 2.04 22.98 7.33
C CYS A 287 2.02 23.53 5.90
N ASP A 288 2.34 24.81 5.74
CA ASP A 288 2.39 25.48 4.43
C ASP A 288 3.49 24.85 3.54
N HIS A 289 4.63 24.50 4.13
CA HIS A 289 5.71 23.81 3.42
C HIS A 289 5.29 22.40 2.96
N ILE A 290 4.66 21.61 3.84
CA ILE A 290 4.15 20.27 3.47
C ILE A 290 3.13 20.36 2.35
N LYS A 291 2.18 21.33 2.44
CA LYS A 291 1.21 21.57 1.36
C LYS A 291 1.92 21.91 0.04
N ALA A 292 2.91 22.79 0.06
CA ALA A 292 3.65 23.21 -1.13
C ALA A 292 4.39 22.02 -1.77
N VAL A 293 5.12 21.24 -0.97
CA VAL A 293 5.84 20.05 -1.46
C VAL A 293 4.87 19.04 -2.08
N LEU A 294 3.78 18.69 -1.42
CA LEU A 294 2.81 17.73 -1.96
C LEU A 294 2.14 18.25 -3.24
N ALA A 295 1.91 19.57 -3.37
CA ALA A 295 1.35 20.18 -4.57
C ALA A 295 2.28 20.11 -5.80
N GLU A 296 3.59 19.91 -5.62
CA GLU A 296 4.53 19.70 -6.74
C GLU A 296 4.34 18.33 -7.41
N TYR A 297 3.89 17.34 -6.64
CA TYR A 297 3.77 15.95 -7.09
C TYR A 297 2.33 15.54 -7.40
N PHE A 298 1.35 16.09 -6.68
CA PHE A 298 -0.04 15.66 -6.76
C PHE A 298 -0.92 16.77 -7.31
N PRO A 299 -1.71 16.51 -8.38
CA PRO A 299 -2.63 17.49 -8.95
C PRO A 299 -3.65 17.98 -7.93
N LYS A 300 -3.85 19.30 -7.86
CA LYS A 300 -4.87 19.90 -6.99
C LYS A 300 -6.25 19.50 -7.45
N GLN A 301 -7.06 19.00 -6.53
CA GLN A 301 -8.47 18.69 -6.72
C GLN A 301 -9.36 19.81 -6.19
N SER A 302 -10.50 20.01 -6.80
CA SER A 302 -11.53 20.95 -6.31
C SER A 302 -12.68 20.18 -5.67
N PHE A 303 -13.23 20.71 -4.60
CA PHE A 303 -14.42 20.15 -3.93
C PHE A 303 -15.41 21.25 -3.62
N SER A 304 -16.68 21.05 -3.97
CA SER A 304 -17.78 21.93 -3.56
C SER A 304 -18.16 21.68 -2.09
N ASN A 305 -18.91 22.59 -1.48
CA ASN A 305 -19.37 22.41 -0.11
C ASN A 305 -20.30 21.20 0.06
N GLU A 306 -21.06 20.85 -0.97
CA GLU A 306 -21.91 19.66 -0.98
C GLU A 306 -21.05 18.39 -0.97
N GLU A 307 -20.04 18.32 -1.83
CA GLU A 307 -19.12 17.21 -1.89
C GLU A 307 -18.34 17.02 -0.58
N ILE A 308 -17.88 18.11 0.03
CA ILE A 308 -17.20 18.05 1.34
C ILE A 308 -18.17 17.47 2.39
N THR A 309 -19.45 17.84 2.34
CA THR A 309 -20.46 17.29 3.25
C THR A 309 -20.63 15.78 3.06
N ASP A 310 -20.70 15.32 1.81
CA ASP A 310 -20.84 13.89 1.49
C ASP A 310 -19.59 13.10 1.90
N ILE A 311 -18.38 13.62 1.63
CA ILE A 311 -17.12 13.05 2.09
C ILE A 311 -17.10 12.91 3.62
N CYS A 312 -17.55 13.95 4.33
CA CYS A 312 -17.64 13.91 5.80
C CYS A 312 -18.65 12.86 6.30
N GLN A 313 -19.73 12.60 5.55
CA GLN A 313 -20.67 11.54 5.90
C GLN A 313 -20.04 10.15 5.72
N LEU A 314 -19.26 9.92 4.64
CA LEU A 314 -18.60 8.65 4.39
C LEU A 314 -17.60 8.29 5.51
N MET A 315 -16.94 9.26 6.12
CA MET A 315 -16.06 8.98 7.27
C MET A 315 -16.78 8.31 8.44
N ARG A 316 -18.07 8.57 8.64
CA ARG A 316 -18.85 7.97 9.74
C ARG A 316 -19.02 6.46 9.60
N PHE A 317 -18.89 5.94 8.39
CA PHE A 317 -19.01 4.50 8.09
C PHE A 317 -17.67 3.77 8.06
N ASP A 318 -16.54 4.46 8.31
CA ASP A 318 -15.23 3.80 8.38
C ASP A 318 -15.22 2.78 9.54
N LYS A 319 -14.73 1.57 9.25
CA LYS A 319 -14.57 0.47 10.19
C LYS A 319 -13.70 0.79 11.41
N LYS A 320 -12.93 1.87 11.34
CA LYS A 320 -12.04 2.34 12.43
C LYS A 320 -12.79 3.13 13.49
N ASN A 321 -14.07 3.47 13.26
CA ASN A 321 -14.89 4.23 14.20
C ASN A 321 -15.32 3.35 15.37
N VAL A 322 -15.13 3.86 16.57
CA VAL A 322 -15.58 3.21 17.81
C VAL A 322 -16.50 4.19 18.56
N GLY A 323 -17.72 3.74 18.87
CA GLY A 323 -18.68 4.58 19.61
C GLY A 323 -19.17 5.82 18.85
N GLY A 324 -19.12 5.82 17.51
CA GLY A 324 -19.57 6.93 16.68
C GLY A 324 -18.57 8.08 16.52
N ASN A 325 -17.38 7.97 17.06
CA ASN A 325 -16.31 8.95 16.90
C ASN A 325 -15.40 8.57 15.72
N VAL A 326 -15.00 9.57 14.94
CA VAL A 326 -13.98 9.45 13.88
C VAL A 326 -12.63 9.78 14.50
N TYR A 327 -11.68 8.84 14.39
CA TYR A 327 -10.35 9.01 14.93
C TYR A 327 -9.34 9.37 13.85
N PHE A 328 -8.48 10.34 14.16
CA PHE A 328 -7.43 10.82 13.28
C PHE A 328 -6.05 10.50 13.84
N VAL A 329 -5.10 10.39 12.93
CA VAL A 329 -3.69 10.52 13.26
C VAL A 329 -3.27 11.94 12.86
N LEU A 330 -2.72 12.67 13.81
CA LEU A 330 -2.24 14.04 13.65
C LEU A 330 -0.75 14.12 14.01
N LEU A 331 -0.08 15.24 13.70
CA LEU A 331 1.34 15.44 13.98
C LEU A 331 1.54 16.44 15.13
N GLU A 332 2.31 16.08 16.14
CA GLU A 332 2.88 17.04 17.11
C GLU A 332 4.12 17.75 16.52
N ALA A 333 4.89 17.02 15.70
CA ALA A 333 5.99 17.48 14.87
C ALA A 333 6.22 16.45 13.75
N ILE A 334 7.01 16.76 12.72
CA ILE A 334 7.46 15.76 11.74
C ILE A 334 8.22 14.66 12.49
N GLY A 335 7.84 13.40 12.22
CA GLY A 335 8.34 12.22 12.95
C GLY A 335 7.69 11.96 14.30
N LYS A 336 6.68 12.76 14.73
CA LYS A 336 5.98 12.58 16.00
C LYS A 336 4.46 12.54 15.81
N PRO A 337 3.91 11.45 15.28
CA PRO A 337 2.49 11.28 15.11
C PRO A 337 1.79 10.96 16.43
N LYS A 338 0.58 11.48 16.59
CA LYS A 338 -0.34 11.22 17.71
C LYS A 338 -1.58 10.51 17.16
N ILE A 339 -1.86 9.33 17.70
CA ILE A 339 -3.02 8.51 17.31
C ILE A 339 -4.27 8.88 18.13
N ASP A 340 -5.42 8.40 17.65
CA ASP A 340 -6.71 8.46 18.33
C ASP A 340 -7.15 9.91 18.68
N CYS A 341 -6.79 10.89 17.83
CA CYS A 341 -7.24 12.28 17.96
C CYS A 341 -8.69 12.41 17.47
N ILE A 342 -9.52 13.12 18.23
CA ILE A 342 -10.90 13.47 17.85
C ILE A 342 -10.88 14.92 17.39
N VAL A 343 -11.49 15.19 16.23
CA VAL A 343 -11.52 16.51 15.60
C VAL A 343 -12.98 16.96 15.43
N PRO A 344 -13.32 18.20 15.78
CA PRO A 344 -14.63 18.75 15.49
C PRO A 344 -14.90 18.81 13.97
N PHE A 345 -16.12 18.48 13.54
CA PHE A 345 -16.48 18.51 12.11
C PHE A 345 -16.26 19.90 11.48
N GLU A 346 -16.45 20.97 12.24
CA GLU A 346 -16.20 22.34 11.78
C GLU A 346 -14.73 22.54 11.35
N GLU A 347 -13.78 21.98 12.06
CA GLU A 347 -12.35 22.09 11.71
C GLU A 347 -12.01 21.31 10.43
N ILE A 348 -12.77 20.26 10.11
CA ILE A 348 -12.61 19.53 8.84
C ILE A 348 -12.99 20.41 7.65
N TYR A 349 -14.08 21.17 7.74
CA TYR A 349 -14.44 22.12 6.68
C TYR A 349 -13.37 23.20 6.49
N LYS A 350 -12.80 23.72 7.58
CA LYS A 350 -11.69 24.69 7.52
C LYS A 350 -10.43 24.08 6.90
N ALA A 351 -10.18 22.79 7.14
CA ALA A 351 -9.07 22.09 6.50
C ALA A 351 -9.26 22.01 4.98
N PHE A 352 -10.47 21.74 4.49
CA PHE A 352 -10.77 21.80 3.05
C PHE A 352 -10.62 23.21 2.49
N GLU A 353 -11.10 24.25 3.19
CA GLU A 353 -10.89 25.66 2.80
C GLU A 353 -9.38 25.97 2.66
N TYR A 354 -8.58 25.54 3.63
CA TYR A 354 -7.13 25.69 3.57
C TYR A 354 -6.51 24.92 2.40
N TYR A 355 -6.95 23.69 2.14
CA TYR A 355 -6.45 22.91 0.99
C TYR A 355 -6.77 23.62 -0.32
N LEU A 356 -7.97 24.18 -0.47
CA LEU A 356 -8.45 24.83 -1.69
C LEU A 356 -7.82 26.23 -1.90
N SER A 357 -7.37 26.90 -0.85
CA SER A 357 -6.64 28.19 -0.97
C SER A 357 -5.27 27.95 -1.62
#